data_fd4dd6d3ed4e6d27d979fb6aa94c234b
#
_entry.id   fd4dd6d3ed4e6d27d979fb6aa94c234b
#
_cell.length_a   1.000
_cell.length_b   1.000
_cell.length_c   1.000
_cell.angle_alpha   90.00
_cell.angle_beta   90.00
_cell.angle_gamma   90.00
#
_symmetry.space_group_name_H-M   'P 1'
#
loop_
_entity.id
_entity.type
_entity.pdbx_description
1 polymer ?
#
loop_
_entity_poly.entity_id
_entity_poly.type
_entity_poly.pdbx_seq_one_letter_code
_entity_poly.pdbx_strand_id
1 'polypeptide(L)'
;MRHRMGTGRTGAPWLLGIAAIYCVLAWQSTGTAATERTPETAVLEQRIEALAKESAALQEQVQVSGAQAEQLAQQAVVAEAKLQAAVTHERSAVWLWIEKAIKIMVILFFGGVLFLLLKRGISRIETLMSQKDAIRESEARLRAKTLSRLAYWLGTVTLVGCLLYVILETIGINVAPLLAGVGIAGLAFGFGGQYLIRDLINGIFILFEGQYRINDVIKIGDLAGMVENVNLRVTVLRDLEGRVIYIPNGEIKAVINMTKEWSRAVFNIGVAYKENVDHVMDVLKELGRQLRQDPVFGKLILEDLQMLGVEEFGESQVTLKCFFKTVPIKQWDVAREFRRRVKNRFDELGIEIPFPHRTLYWGVQKESVAAAQRGLQQT
;
A
#
# COMPACT_ATOMS: atom_id res chain seq x y z
N MET A 1 -8.63 -12.92 44.80
CA MET A 1 -7.48 -12.64 43.92
C MET A 1 -7.93 -11.63 42.89
N ARG A 2 -7.31 -10.47 42.85
CA ARG A 2 -7.86 -9.24 42.24
C ARG A 2 -7.45 -9.07 40.81
N HIS A 3 -8.43 -9.14 39.89
CA HIS A 3 -8.29 -8.65 38.50
C HIS A 3 -8.25 -7.11 38.49
N ARG A 4 -7.16 -6.56 38.00
CA ARG A 4 -7.10 -5.15 37.58
C ARG A 4 -7.37 -5.10 36.08
N MET A 5 -8.58 -4.66 35.72
CA MET A 5 -8.87 -4.21 34.35
C MET A 5 -8.25 -2.83 34.14
N GLY A 6 -7.26 -2.76 33.26
CA GLY A 6 -6.71 -1.52 32.76
C GLY A 6 -7.60 -0.99 31.63
N THR A 7 -8.33 0.10 31.88
CA THR A 7 -9.09 0.82 30.87
C THR A 7 -8.13 1.60 29.97
N GLY A 8 -7.76 1.04 28.83
CA GLY A 8 -7.06 1.75 27.76
C GLY A 8 -8.00 2.75 27.07
N ARG A 9 -7.94 4.01 27.49
CA ARG A 9 -8.54 5.13 26.73
C ARG A 9 -7.67 5.45 25.51
N THR A 10 -7.91 4.77 24.42
CA THR A 10 -7.50 5.25 23.09
C THR A 10 -8.65 6.06 22.49
N GLY A 11 -8.75 7.32 22.92
CA GLY A 11 -9.63 8.28 22.26
C GLY A 11 -9.10 8.56 20.86
N ALA A 12 -9.76 8.01 19.85
CA ALA A 12 -9.40 8.23 18.47
C ALA A 12 -9.55 9.72 18.10
N PRO A 13 -8.49 10.40 17.66
CA PRO A 13 -8.51 11.85 17.41
C PRO A 13 -9.47 12.29 16.30
N TRP A 14 -9.97 11.36 15.47
CA TRP A 14 -10.95 11.65 14.42
C TRP A 14 -12.36 11.92 14.93
N LEU A 15 -12.73 11.44 16.13
CA LEU A 15 -14.03 11.74 16.76
C LEU A 15 -14.17 13.22 17.16
N LEU A 16 -13.07 13.91 17.47
CA LEU A 16 -13.09 15.34 17.76
C LEU A 16 -13.34 16.19 16.51
N GLY A 17 -12.89 15.74 15.35
CA GLY A 17 -13.15 16.40 14.07
C GLY A 17 -14.63 16.31 13.66
N ILE A 18 -15.27 15.16 13.88
CA ILE A 18 -16.70 14.97 13.59
C ILE A 18 -17.56 15.78 14.59
N ALA A 19 -17.19 15.81 15.86
CA ALA A 19 -17.89 16.62 16.86
C ALA A 19 -17.82 18.13 16.55
N ALA A 20 -16.67 18.61 16.04
CA ALA A 20 -16.52 19.99 15.61
C ALA A 20 -17.44 20.35 14.42
N ILE A 21 -17.56 19.44 13.44
CA ILE A 21 -18.47 19.61 12.29
C ILE A 21 -19.93 19.58 12.75
N TYR A 22 -20.31 18.70 13.68
CA TYR A 22 -21.67 18.66 14.25
C TYR A 22 -22.01 19.89 15.10
N CYS A 23 -21.05 20.46 15.86
CA CYS A 23 -21.26 21.69 16.57
C CYS A 23 -21.51 22.89 15.65
N VAL A 24 -20.82 22.97 14.51
CA VAL A 24 -21.02 24.03 13.51
C VAL A 24 -22.39 23.86 12.82
N LEU A 25 -22.82 22.63 12.54
CA LEU A 25 -24.12 22.33 11.93
C LEU A 25 -25.29 22.51 12.94
N ALA A 26 -25.12 22.13 14.21
CA ALA A 26 -26.13 22.32 15.25
C ALA A 26 -26.35 23.79 15.60
N TRP A 27 -25.30 24.63 15.47
CA TRP A 27 -25.42 26.07 15.71
C TRP A 27 -26.22 26.80 14.61
N GLN A 28 -26.34 26.21 13.42
CA GLN A 28 -27.22 26.75 12.37
C GLN A 28 -28.71 26.62 12.68
N SER A 29 -29.11 25.75 13.64
CA SER A 29 -30.52 25.50 13.97
C SER A 29 -31.05 26.21 15.20
N THR A 30 -30.18 26.87 16.02
CA THR A 30 -30.58 27.47 17.29
C THR A 30 -30.28 28.97 17.35
N GLY A 31 -30.54 29.70 16.24
CA GLY A 31 -30.39 31.15 16.20
C GLY A 31 -31.56 31.87 16.90
N THR A 32 -31.63 31.82 18.22
CA THR A 32 -32.49 32.78 18.99
C THR A 32 -31.73 33.42 20.14
N ALA A 33 -31.59 34.72 19.99
CA ALA A 33 -31.55 35.74 20.99
C ALA A 33 -30.39 35.83 22.00
N ALA A 34 -29.57 36.81 21.77
CA ALA A 34 -29.18 37.75 22.82
C ALA A 34 -28.81 39.07 22.15
N THR A 35 -29.66 40.09 22.34
CA THR A 35 -29.45 41.46 21.87
C THR A 35 -28.53 42.19 22.87
N GLU A 36 -27.24 42.26 22.56
CA GLU A 36 -26.39 43.28 23.12
C GLU A 36 -26.36 44.50 22.20
N ARG A 37 -26.62 45.67 22.78
CA ARG A 37 -26.73 46.97 22.09
C ARG A 37 -25.33 47.40 21.63
N THR A 38 -25.09 47.37 20.35
CA THR A 38 -23.89 47.97 19.77
C THR A 38 -24.13 49.45 19.42
N PRO A 39 -23.08 50.29 19.38
CA PRO A 39 -23.24 51.74 19.10
C PRO A 39 -23.90 52.05 17.74
N GLU A 40 -23.88 51.15 16.78
CA GLU A 40 -24.59 51.28 15.48
C GLU A 40 -26.10 51.17 15.60
N THR A 41 -26.63 50.37 16.55
CA THR A 41 -28.06 50.29 16.80
C THR A 41 -28.61 51.56 17.43
N ALA A 42 -27.81 52.30 18.22
CA ALA A 42 -28.20 53.58 18.78
C ALA A 42 -28.34 54.70 17.73
N VAL A 43 -27.52 54.70 16.69
CA VAL A 43 -27.62 55.64 15.56
C VAL A 43 -28.87 55.35 14.71
N LEU A 44 -29.21 54.09 14.54
CA LEU A 44 -30.43 53.66 13.82
C LEU A 44 -31.70 54.00 14.64
N GLU A 45 -31.69 53.83 15.96
CA GLU A 45 -32.79 54.26 16.84
C GLU A 45 -32.98 55.77 16.80
N GLN A 46 -31.90 56.57 16.80
CA GLN A 46 -31.99 57.99 16.62
C GLN A 46 -32.58 58.46 15.30
N ARG A 47 -32.26 57.73 14.22
CA ARG A 47 -32.81 57.98 12.88
C ARG A 47 -34.29 57.61 12.78
N ILE A 48 -34.71 56.54 13.43
CA ILE A 48 -36.12 56.13 13.54
C ILE A 48 -36.91 57.17 14.38
N GLU A 49 -36.29 57.64 15.46
CA GLU A 49 -36.91 58.65 16.32
C GLU A 49 -37.03 60.05 15.64
N ALA A 50 -36.03 60.40 14.83
CA ALA A 50 -36.08 61.66 14.04
C ALA A 50 -37.17 61.63 12.97
N LEU A 51 -37.38 60.49 12.29
CA LEU A 51 -38.41 60.33 11.31
C LEU A 51 -39.83 60.11 11.91
N ALA A 52 -39.92 59.54 13.11
CA ALA A 52 -41.16 59.49 13.88
C ALA A 52 -41.60 60.91 14.28
N LYS A 53 -40.62 61.81 14.63
CA LYS A 53 -40.89 63.24 14.89
C LYS A 53 -41.28 63.98 13.61
N GLU A 54 -40.69 63.66 12.47
CA GLU A 54 -41.04 64.26 11.19
C GLU A 54 -42.45 63.82 10.72
N SER A 55 -42.79 62.53 10.90
CA SER A 55 -44.12 62.05 10.62
C SER A 55 -45.18 62.63 11.58
N ALA A 56 -44.83 62.85 12.86
CA ALA A 56 -45.72 63.55 13.84
C ALA A 56 -45.91 65.01 13.47
N ALA A 57 -44.85 65.77 13.08
CA ALA A 57 -44.95 67.11 12.59
C ALA A 57 -45.73 67.26 11.31
N LEU A 58 -45.62 66.30 10.39
CA LEU A 58 -46.45 66.20 9.18
C LEU A 58 -47.92 65.93 9.53
N GLN A 59 -48.21 65.13 10.55
CA GLN A 59 -49.58 64.95 11.12
C GLN A 59 -50.18 66.16 11.74
N GLU A 60 -49.37 67.00 12.42
CA GLU A 60 -49.79 68.27 13.04
C GLU A 60 -50.17 69.33 11.98
N GLN A 61 -49.43 69.37 10.85
CA GLN A 61 -49.81 70.23 9.73
C GLN A 61 -51.07 69.75 8.97
N VAL A 62 -51.46 68.50 9.15
CA VAL A 62 -52.64 67.90 8.57
C VAL A 62 -53.95 68.36 9.17
N GLN A 63 -53.96 68.84 10.44
CA GLN A 63 -55.15 69.40 11.06
C GLN A 63 -55.60 70.74 10.44
N VAL A 64 -54.87 71.28 9.50
CA VAL A 64 -55.15 72.63 8.94
C VAL A 64 -55.85 72.67 7.60
N SER A 65 -55.94 71.55 6.82
CA SER A 65 -56.77 71.55 5.61
C SER A 65 -57.11 70.08 5.17
N GLY A 66 -58.39 69.75 5.14
CA GLY A 66 -58.92 68.42 5.09
C GLY A 66 -58.53 67.52 3.89
N ALA A 67 -58.37 68.02 2.70
CA ALA A 67 -58.01 67.18 1.52
C ALA A 67 -56.48 67.03 1.31
N GLN A 68 -55.68 68.00 1.70
CA GLN A 68 -54.24 67.91 1.71
C GLN A 68 -53.71 67.06 2.88
N ALA A 69 -54.52 66.99 3.91
CA ALA A 69 -54.23 66.21 5.11
C ALA A 69 -54.19 64.71 4.85
N GLU A 70 -55.13 64.14 4.10
CA GLU A 70 -55.13 62.69 3.77
C GLU A 70 -53.98 62.28 2.84
N GLN A 71 -53.64 63.18 1.91
CA GLN A 71 -52.47 62.89 1.04
C GLN A 71 -51.14 62.91 1.80
N LEU A 72 -50.97 63.84 2.74
CA LEU A 72 -49.76 63.94 3.57
C LEU A 72 -49.71 62.80 4.60
N ALA A 73 -50.81 62.38 5.18
CA ALA A 73 -50.87 61.19 6.04
C ALA A 73 -50.52 59.88 5.29
N GLN A 74 -51.03 59.72 4.07
CA GLN A 74 -50.67 58.57 3.23
C GLN A 74 -49.17 58.60 2.84
N GLN A 75 -48.63 59.77 2.53
CA GLN A 75 -47.20 59.91 2.24
C GLN A 75 -46.32 59.62 3.47
N ALA A 76 -46.75 60.06 4.68
CA ALA A 76 -46.04 59.75 5.94
C ALA A 76 -46.04 58.25 6.24
N VAL A 77 -47.15 57.57 6.09
CA VAL A 77 -47.25 56.11 6.30
C VAL A 77 -46.39 55.36 5.28
N VAL A 78 -46.39 55.80 4.02
CA VAL A 78 -45.49 55.18 3.00
C VAL A 78 -44.01 55.46 3.27
N ALA A 79 -43.69 56.64 3.78
CA ALA A 79 -42.30 57.00 4.18
C ALA A 79 -41.85 56.17 5.39
N GLU A 80 -42.68 56.02 6.42
CA GLU A 80 -42.37 55.12 7.57
C GLU A 80 -42.22 53.67 7.13
N ALA A 81 -43.09 53.15 6.29
CA ALA A 81 -42.97 51.77 5.77
C ALA A 81 -41.67 51.55 4.96
N LYS A 82 -41.30 52.53 4.11
CA LYS A 82 -40.02 52.49 3.37
C LYS A 82 -38.83 52.54 4.30
N LEU A 83 -38.89 53.35 5.36
CA LEU A 83 -37.82 53.45 6.34
C LEU A 83 -37.66 52.16 7.15
N GLN A 84 -38.78 51.63 7.68
CA GLN A 84 -38.75 50.35 8.38
C GLN A 84 -38.20 49.21 7.48
N ALA A 85 -38.60 49.20 6.22
CA ALA A 85 -38.08 48.24 5.26
C ALA A 85 -36.55 48.43 5.03
N ALA A 86 -36.07 49.66 4.93
CA ALA A 86 -34.63 49.95 4.77
C ALA A 86 -33.84 49.55 6.02
N VAL A 87 -34.31 49.90 7.21
CA VAL A 87 -33.67 49.56 8.49
C VAL A 87 -33.65 48.06 8.74
N THR A 88 -34.72 47.34 8.41
CA THR A 88 -34.76 45.88 8.53
C THR A 88 -33.82 45.21 7.53
N HIS A 89 -33.70 45.77 6.31
CA HIS A 89 -32.77 45.27 5.31
C HIS A 89 -31.30 45.49 5.70
N GLU A 90 -30.93 46.67 6.19
CA GLU A 90 -29.56 46.92 6.67
C GLU A 90 -29.22 46.05 7.89
N ARG A 91 -30.16 45.93 8.84
CA ARG A 91 -29.97 45.12 10.05
C ARG A 91 -29.78 43.64 9.70
N SER A 92 -30.53 43.11 8.73
CA SER A 92 -30.36 41.74 8.24
C SER A 92 -29.03 41.53 7.54
N ALA A 93 -28.55 42.52 6.78
CA ALA A 93 -27.25 42.46 6.11
C ALA A 93 -26.08 42.42 7.09
N VAL A 94 -26.10 43.31 8.12
CA VAL A 94 -25.07 43.33 9.18
C VAL A 94 -25.05 42.02 9.97
N TRP A 95 -26.22 41.47 10.30
CA TRP A 95 -26.30 40.17 10.99
C TRP A 95 -25.70 39.03 10.17
N LEU A 96 -25.92 38.99 8.86
CA LEU A 96 -25.33 37.99 7.96
C LEU A 96 -23.80 38.09 7.96
N TRP A 97 -23.24 39.29 7.97
CA TRP A 97 -21.78 39.48 8.04
C TRP A 97 -21.20 39.09 9.40
N ILE A 98 -21.89 39.41 10.51
CA ILE A 98 -21.48 38.99 11.85
C ILE A 98 -21.50 37.47 11.98
N GLU A 99 -22.56 36.81 11.50
CA GLU A 99 -22.66 35.36 11.50
C GLU A 99 -21.50 34.71 10.71
N LYS A 100 -21.20 35.22 9.51
CA LYS A 100 -20.06 34.74 8.70
C LYS A 100 -18.73 34.95 9.42
N ALA A 101 -18.53 36.11 10.03
CA ALA A 101 -17.31 36.43 10.78
C ALA A 101 -17.12 35.49 11.99
N ILE A 102 -18.17 35.22 12.75
CA ILE A 102 -18.13 34.26 13.86
C ILE A 102 -17.83 32.86 13.38
N LYS A 103 -18.47 32.40 12.28
CA LYS A 103 -18.17 31.10 11.66
C LYS A 103 -16.69 30.98 11.25
N ILE A 104 -16.15 32.00 10.61
CA ILE A 104 -14.74 32.03 10.20
C ILE A 104 -13.84 31.99 11.44
N MET A 105 -14.14 32.73 12.50
CA MET A 105 -13.37 32.74 13.75
C MET A 105 -13.35 31.34 14.39
N VAL A 106 -14.50 30.68 14.46
CA VAL A 106 -14.62 29.30 14.97
C VAL A 106 -13.80 28.32 14.12
N ILE A 107 -13.88 28.42 12.78
CA ILE A 107 -13.12 27.61 11.87
C ILE A 107 -11.61 27.79 12.07
N LEU A 108 -11.14 29.01 12.18
CA LEU A 108 -9.73 29.33 12.44
C LEU A 108 -9.27 28.81 13.81
N PHE A 109 -10.12 28.94 14.85
CA PHE A 109 -9.82 28.42 16.18
C PHE A 109 -9.64 26.89 16.16
N PHE A 110 -10.62 26.16 15.61
CA PHE A 110 -10.52 24.68 15.51
C PHE A 110 -9.41 24.25 14.58
N GLY A 111 -9.19 24.98 13.48
CA GLY A 111 -8.05 24.75 12.58
C GLY A 111 -6.71 24.93 13.29
N GLY A 112 -6.56 25.96 14.10
CA GLY A 112 -5.38 26.20 14.93
C GLY A 112 -5.16 25.10 15.97
N VAL A 113 -6.23 24.65 16.65
CA VAL A 113 -6.15 23.52 17.58
C VAL A 113 -5.70 22.23 16.84
N LEU A 114 -6.31 21.94 15.70
CA LEU A 114 -5.94 20.77 14.89
C LEU A 114 -4.49 20.86 14.41
N PHE A 115 -4.03 22.03 14.00
CA PHE A 115 -2.63 22.27 13.65
C PHE A 115 -1.67 21.99 14.80
N LEU A 116 -2.01 22.44 16.02
CA LEU A 116 -1.21 22.18 17.23
C LEU A 116 -1.20 20.70 17.59
N LEU A 117 -2.32 19.99 17.43
CA LEU A 117 -2.41 18.55 17.65
C LEU A 117 -1.57 17.78 16.63
N LEU A 118 -1.61 18.16 15.35
CA LEU A 118 -0.80 17.59 14.28
C LEU A 118 0.69 17.78 14.57
N LYS A 119 1.10 18.98 14.96
CA LYS A 119 2.49 19.26 15.35
C LYS A 119 2.94 18.42 16.55
N ARG A 120 2.09 18.31 17.61
CA ARG A 120 2.38 17.47 18.77
C ARG A 120 2.41 15.98 18.46
N GLY A 121 1.49 15.50 17.60
CA GLY A 121 1.44 14.11 17.18
C GLY A 121 2.72 13.68 16.45
N ILE A 122 3.15 14.47 15.49
CA ILE A 122 4.37 14.20 14.72
C ILE A 122 5.62 14.25 15.60
N SER A 123 5.73 15.22 16.51
CA SER A 123 6.87 15.29 17.43
C SER A 123 6.91 14.12 18.41
N ARG A 124 5.77 13.57 18.84
CA ARG A 124 5.72 12.36 19.67
C ARG A 124 6.17 11.12 18.92
N ILE A 125 5.78 10.97 17.64
CA ILE A 125 6.24 9.85 16.80
C ILE A 125 7.77 9.92 16.62
N GLU A 126 8.32 11.11 16.40
CA GLU A 126 9.76 11.31 16.27
C GLU A 126 10.51 10.90 17.54
N THR A 127 10.02 11.27 18.72
CA THR A 127 10.62 10.88 20.00
C THR A 127 10.52 9.38 20.28
N LEU A 128 9.39 8.74 19.96
CA LEU A 128 9.21 7.30 20.15
C LEU A 128 10.10 6.47 19.21
N MET A 129 10.30 6.91 17.96
CA MET A 129 11.20 6.26 17.02
C MET A 129 12.68 6.47 17.39
N SER A 130 13.02 7.54 18.07
CA SER A 130 14.38 7.85 18.51
C SER A 130 14.87 7.04 19.72
N GLN A 131 13.98 6.40 20.48
CA GLN A 131 14.35 5.71 21.73
C GLN A 131 14.74 4.23 21.58
N LYS A 132 14.56 3.61 20.42
CA LYS A 132 14.57 2.14 20.34
C LYS A 132 15.91 1.47 20.04
N ASP A 133 16.94 2.11 19.49
CA ASP A 133 18.21 1.42 19.14
C ASP A 133 19.45 2.30 19.16
N ALA A 134 20.35 2.08 20.13
CA ALA A 134 21.57 2.87 20.35
C ALA A 134 22.71 2.66 19.32
N ILE A 135 22.70 1.59 18.51
CA ILE A 135 23.83 1.22 17.64
C ILE A 135 23.58 1.45 16.13
N ARG A 136 22.31 1.51 15.68
CA ARG A 136 21.91 1.88 14.30
C ARG A 136 21.42 3.33 14.18
N GLU A 137 21.80 4.15 15.11
CA GLU A 137 21.15 5.42 15.47
C GLU A 137 21.21 6.53 14.42
N SER A 138 22.28 6.63 13.64
CA SER A 138 22.47 7.80 12.76
C SER A 138 21.58 7.77 11.50
N GLU A 139 21.49 6.63 10.83
CA GLU A 139 20.71 6.51 9.60
C GLU A 139 19.20 6.44 9.85
N ALA A 140 18.77 5.69 10.87
CA ALA A 140 17.36 5.57 11.21
C ALA A 140 16.77 6.92 11.69
N ARG A 141 17.54 7.67 12.47
CA ARG A 141 17.17 9.04 12.91
C ARG A 141 17.05 10.01 11.73
N LEU A 142 17.97 9.98 10.79
CA LEU A 142 17.92 10.84 9.61
C LEU A 142 16.70 10.53 8.75
N ARG A 143 16.39 9.25 8.54
CA ARG A 143 15.18 8.79 7.82
C ARG A 143 13.90 9.20 8.53
N ALA A 144 13.81 8.98 9.84
CA ALA A 144 12.67 9.38 10.66
C ALA A 144 12.43 10.88 10.61
N LYS A 145 13.49 11.71 10.72
CA LYS A 145 13.41 13.17 10.64
C LYS A 145 12.95 13.66 9.26
N THR A 146 13.39 13.01 8.20
CA THR A 146 12.96 13.37 6.84
C THR A 146 11.48 13.01 6.63
N LEU A 147 11.07 11.81 7.06
CA LEU A 147 9.68 11.35 6.95
C LEU A 147 8.74 12.19 7.81
N SER A 148 9.12 12.53 9.05
CA SER A 148 8.32 13.38 9.92
C SER A 148 8.14 14.81 9.35
N ARG A 149 9.20 15.36 8.76
CA ARG A 149 9.13 16.66 8.07
C ARG A 149 8.20 16.61 6.85
N LEU A 150 8.29 15.56 6.05
CA LEU A 150 7.42 15.36 4.88
C LEU A 150 5.94 15.23 5.30
N ALA A 151 5.68 14.40 6.31
CA ALA A 151 4.33 14.21 6.87
C ALA A 151 3.76 15.50 7.46
N TYR A 152 4.59 16.28 8.17
CA TYR A 152 4.21 17.59 8.69
C TYR A 152 3.85 18.56 7.57
N TRP A 153 4.70 18.66 6.53
CA TRP A 153 4.46 19.56 5.40
C TRP A 153 3.17 19.18 4.65
N LEU A 154 3.00 17.89 4.35
CA LEU A 154 1.82 17.39 3.65
C LEU A 154 0.54 17.60 4.48
N GLY A 155 0.58 17.29 5.77
CA GLY A 155 -0.54 17.53 6.69
C GLY A 155 -0.88 19.02 6.82
N THR A 156 0.13 19.89 6.85
CA THR A 156 -0.07 21.35 6.92
C THR A 156 -0.70 21.89 5.64
N VAL A 157 -0.20 21.47 4.46
CA VAL A 157 -0.76 21.89 3.15
C VAL A 157 -2.21 21.44 3.03
N THR A 158 -2.52 20.19 3.40
CA THR A 158 -3.89 19.67 3.38
C THR A 158 -4.80 20.44 4.34
N LEU A 159 -4.35 20.70 5.57
CA LEU A 159 -5.13 21.43 6.55
C LEU A 159 -5.41 22.87 6.09
N VAL A 160 -4.39 23.58 5.60
CA VAL A 160 -4.54 24.95 5.08
C VAL A 160 -5.49 24.97 3.87
N GLY A 161 -5.37 23.98 2.97
CA GLY A 161 -6.28 23.83 1.82
C GLY A 161 -7.74 23.63 2.25
N CYS A 162 -7.98 22.75 3.22
CA CYS A 162 -9.32 22.52 3.79
C CYS A 162 -9.88 23.77 4.48
N LEU A 163 -9.05 24.48 5.26
CA LEU A 163 -9.48 25.72 5.91
C LEU A 163 -9.82 26.80 4.88
N LEU A 164 -8.99 26.97 3.87
CA LEU A 164 -9.22 27.91 2.77
C LEU A 164 -10.52 27.58 2.04
N TYR A 165 -10.76 26.30 1.74
CA TYR A 165 -12.00 25.83 1.13
C TYR A 165 -13.23 26.28 1.96
N VAL A 166 -13.25 25.95 3.27
CA VAL A 166 -14.39 26.25 4.14
C VAL A 166 -14.60 27.76 4.30
N ILE A 167 -13.52 28.55 4.35
CA ILE A 167 -13.60 30.03 4.42
C ILE A 167 -14.20 30.59 3.13
N LEU A 168 -13.73 30.16 1.96
CA LEU A 168 -14.24 30.62 0.66
C LEU A 168 -15.74 30.29 0.51
N GLU A 169 -16.16 29.10 0.89
CA GLU A 169 -17.57 28.71 0.88
C GLU A 169 -18.42 29.56 1.83
N THR A 170 -17.93 29.86 3.05
CA THR A 170 -18.61 30.68 4.03
C THR A 170 -18.81 32.13 3.54
N ILE A 171 -17.86 32.66 2.78
CA ILE A 171 -17.96 34.01 2.18
C ILE A 171 -18.95 33.99 1.02
N GLY A 172 -19.25 32.83 0.42
CA GLY A 172 -20.19 32.67 -0.68
C GLY A 172 -19.50 32.61 -2.06
N ILE A 173 -18.20 32.36 -2.08
CA ILE A 173 -17.47 32.14 -3.33
C ILE A 173 -17.76 30.72 -3.83
N ASN A 174 -18.11 30.57 -5.10
CA ASN A 174 -18.32 29.25 -5.70
C ASN A 174 -16.99 28.51 -5.85
N VAL A 175 -16.78 27.48 -5.01
CA VAL A 175 -15.55 26.68 -4.96
C VAL A 175 -15.61 25.45 -5.86
N ALA A 176 -16.72 25.20 -6.57
CA ALA A 176 -16.87 24.06 -7.46
C ALA A 176 -15.78 23.95 -8.55
N PRO A 177 -15.35 25.04 -9.21
CA PRO A 177 -14.24 24.97 -10.17
C PRO A 177 -12.90 24.58 -9.51
N LEU A 178 -12.68 25.04 -8.29
CA LEU A 178 -11.48 24.73 -7.52
C LEU A 178 -11.44 23.24 -7.15
N LEU A 179 -12.58 22.69 -6.69
CA LEU A 179 -12.72 21.26 -6.40
C LEU A 179 -12.55 20.40 -7.64
N ALA A 180 -13.08 20.84 -8.79
CA ALA A 180 -12.86 20.14 -10.05
C ALA A 180 -11.34 20.07 -10.40
N GLY A 181 -10.61 21.18 -10.26
CA GLY A 181 -9.15 21.22 -10.46
C GLY A 181 -8.40 20.31 -9.48
N VAL A 182 -8.75 20.34 -8.19
CA VAL A 182 -8.18 19.43 -7.17
C VAL A 182 -8.52 17.98 -7.47
N GLY A 183 -9.74 17.70 -7.97
CA GLY A 183 -10.16 16.36 -8.39
C GLY A 183 -9.31 15.82 -9.53
N ILE A 184 -9.05 16.62 -10.57
CA ILE A 184 -8.17 16.25 -11.69
C ILE A 184 -6.72 16.01 -11.20
N ALA A 185 -6.20 16.92 -10.36
CA ALA A 185 -4.89 16.73 -9.74
C ALA A 185 -4.84 15.45 -8.90
N GLY A 186 -5.90 15.15 -8.12
CA GLY A 186 -6.04 13.93 -7.34
C GLY A 186 -6.01 12.66 -8.20
N LEU A 187 -6.66 12.66 -9.36
CA LEU A 187 -6.59 11.57 -10.33
C LEU A 187 -5.16 11.39 -10.85
N ALA A 188 -4.47 12.47 -11.20
CA ALA A 188 -3.08 12.40 -11.67
C ALA A 188 -2.14 11.81 -10.58
N PHE A 189 -2.29 12.23 -9.33
CA PHE A 189 -1.57 11.66 -8.19
C PHE A 189 -1.96 10.20 -7.93
N GLY A 190 -3.23 9.85 -8.10
CA GLY A 190 -3.73 8.47 -7.98
C GLY A 190 -3.08 7.53 -9.00
N PHE A 191 -3.04 7.93 -10.26
CA PHE A 191 -2.33 7.18 -11.30
C PHE A 191 -0.82 7.10 -11.05
N GLY A 192 -0.20 8.21 -10.62
CA GLY A 192 1.23 8.22 -10.25
C GLY A 192 1.56 7.32 -9.05
N GLY A 193 0.64 7.18 -8.10
CA GLY A 193 0.77 6.33 -6.91
C GLY A 193 0.30 4.88 -7.08
N GLN A 194 -0.24 4.49 -8.23
CA GLN A 194 -0.86 3.18 -8.45
C GLN A 194 0.06 2.00 -8.10
N TYR A 195 1.35 2.09 -8.44
CA TYR A 195 2.33 1.06 -8.11
C TYR A 195 2.52 0.90 -6.60
N LEU A 196 2.57 2.00 -5.86
CA LEU A 196 2.69 1.97 -4.40
C LEU A 196 1.49 1.29 -3.75
N ILE A 197 0.28 1.61 -4.20
CA ILE A 197 -0.95 0.99 -3.68
C ILE A 197 -0.96 -0.51 -3.99
N ARG A 198 -0.55 -0.90 -5.20
CA ARG A 198 -0.44 -2.31 -5.58
C ARG A 198 0.59 -3.05 -4.71
N ASP A 199 1.75 -2.44 -4.44
CA ASP A 199 2.77 -3.01 -3.56
C ASP A 199 2.20 -3.29 -2.16
N LEU A 200 1.49 -2.32 -1.59
CA LEU A 200 0.90 -2.43 -0.25
C LEU A 200 -0.17 -3.52 -0.18
N ILE A 201 -1.08 -3.55 -1.16
CA ILE A 201 -2.16 -4.55 -1.21
C ILE A 201 -1.56 -5.96 -1.34
N ASN A 202 -0.64 -6.17 -2.28
CA ASN A 202 0.01 -7.46 -2.45
C ASN A 202 0.80 -7.87 -1.20
N GLY A 203 1.51 -6.93 -0.57
CA GLY A 203 2.23 -7.19 0.68
C GLY A 203 1.32 -7.63 1.82
N ILE A 204 0.14 -7.02 1.95
CA ILE A 204 -0.88 -7.44 2.93
C ILE A 204 -1.32 -8.88 2.67
N PHE A 205 -1.65 -9.23 1.41
CA PHE A 205 -2.08 -10.57 1.06
C PHE A 205 -0.97 -11.62 1.24
N ILE A 206 0.27 -11.31 0.85
CA ILE A 206 1.43 -12.19 1.08
C ILE A 206 1.57 -12.55 2.55
N LEU A 207 1.47 -11.55 3.44
CA LEU A 207 1.58 -11.74 4.88
C LEU A 207 0.35 -12.47 5.46
N PHE A 208 -0.85 -12.10 5.04
CA PHE A 208 -2.10 -12.66 5.53
C PHE A 208 -2.27 -14.13 5.13
N GLU A 209 -1.98 -14.47 3.88
CA GLU A 209 -2.06 -15.84 3.37
C GLU A 209 -0.87 -16.71 3.77
N GLY A 210 0.23 -16.11 4.23
CA GLY A 210 1.45 -16.81 4.59
C GLY A 210 2.05 -17.58 3.41
N GLN A 211 2.08 -16.95 2.22
CA GLN A 211 2.60 -17.58 1.01
C GLN A 211 4.05 -18.02 1.21
N TYR A 212 4.85 -17.21 1.88
CA TYR A 212 6.20 -17.53 2.34
C TYR A 212 6.51 -16.75 3.63
N ARG A 213 7.56 -17.18 4.33
CA ARG A 213 8.01 -16.63 5.60
C ARG A 213 9.50 -16.31 5.56
N ILE A 214 9.98 -15.56 6.55
CA ILE A 214 11.41 -15.35 6.75
C ILE A 214 12.09 -16.71 6.90
N ASN A 215 13.25 -16.87 6.25
CA ASN A 215 14.03 -18.07 6.09
C ASN A 215 13.49 -19.10 5.06
N ASP A 216 12.36 -18.89 4.41
CA ASP A 216 12.00 -19.70 3.25
C ASP A 216 12.91 -19.35 2.06
N VAL A 217 13.19 -20.35 1.22
CA VAL A 217 13.83 -20.12 -0.08
C VAL A 217 12.76 -20.09 -1.14
N ILE A 218 12.67 -18.96 -1.82
CA ILE A 218 11.66 -18.71 -2.86
C ILE A 218 12.31 -18.33 -4.18
N LYS A 219 11.55 -18.55 -5.26
CA LYS A 219 11.89 -18.07 -6.60
C LYS A 219 10.75 -17.21 -7.14
N ILE A 220 11.10 -16.01 -7.63
CA ILE A 220 10.19 -15.04 -8.25
C ILE A 220 10.77 -14.70 -9.62
N GLY A 221 10.11 -15.16 -10.70
CA GLY A 221 10.68 -15.10 -12.05
C GLY A 221 12.03 -15.82 -12.10
N ASP A 222 13.10 -15.11 -12.47
CA ASP A 222 14.47 -15.65 -12.51
C ASP A 222 15.27 -15.41 -11.23
N LEU A 223 14.71 -14.66 -10.28
CA LEU A 223 15.36 -14.34 -9.02
C LEU A 223 15.03 -15.40 -7.98
N ALA A 224 16.04 -15.99 -7.36
CA ALA A 224 15.88 -16.96 -6.28
C ALA A 224 16.76 -16.59 -5.09
N GLY A 225 16.24 -16.81 -3.88
CA GLY A 225 17.00 -16.53 -2.66
C GLY A 225 16.22 -16.88 -1.39
N MET A 226 16.92 -16.81 -0.27
CA MET A 226 16.33 -16.92 1.05
C MET A 226 15.66 -15.60 1.42
N VAL A 227 14.45 -15.66 1.95
CA VAL A 227 13.70 -14.50 2.44
C VAL A 227 14.34 -14.01 3.73
N GLU A 228 14.94 -12.81 3.69
CA GLU A 228 15.49 -12.15 4.89
C GLU A 228 14.46 -11.26 5.58
N ASN A 229 13.62 -10.59 4.78
CA ASN A 229 12.61 -9.69 5.32
C ASN A 229 11.39 -9.61 4.37
N VAL A 230 10.22 -9.45 4.94
CA VAL A 230 8.96 -9.19 4.23
C VAL A 230 8.29 -7.99 4.88
N ASN A 231 8.18 -6.91 4.14
CA ASN A 231 7.48 -5.71 4.53
C ASN A 231 6.20 -5.56 3.69
N LEU A 232 5.33 -4.62 4.05
CA LEU A 232 4.13 -4.31 3.27
C LEU A 232 4.43 -3.94 1.81
N ARG A 233 5.58 -3.30 1.55
CA ARG A 233 5.94 -2.82 0.22
C ARG A 233 6.92 -3.72 -0.52
N VAL A 234 7.88 -4.32 0.19
CA VAL A 234 9.06 -4.96 -0.40
C VAL A 234 9.32 -6.28 0.28
N THR A 235 9.62 -7.32 -0.51
CA THR A 235 10.22 -8.58 -0.08
C THR A 235 11.73 -8.51 -0.34
N VAL A 236 12.54 -8.89 0.64
CA VAL A 236 14.00 -8.86 0.58
C VAL A 236 14.52 -10.29 0.56
N LEU A 237 15.24 -10.65 -0.49
CA LEU A 237 15.87 -11.94 -0.65
C LEU A 237 17.38 -11.82 -0.55
N ARG A 238 18.04 -12.89 -0.10
CA ARG A 238 19.49 -13.07 -0.24
C ARG A 238 19.75 -14.33 -1.06
N ASP A 239 20.53 -14.18 -2.11
CA ASP A 239 20.90 -15.32 -2.95
C ASP A 239 22.12 -16.07 -2.39
N LEU A 240 22.51 -17.15 -3.07
CA LEU A 240 23.65 -17.97 -2.69
C LEU A 240 25.02 -17.24 -2.80
N GLU A 241 25.10 -16.18 -3.60
CA GLU A 241 26.29 -15.34 -3.76
C GLU A 241 26.36 -14.24 -2.70
N GLY A 242 25.33 -14.14 -1.82
CA GLY A 242 25.26 -13.15 -0.75
C GLY A 242 24.67 -11.81 -1.21
N ARG A 243 24.20 -11.68 -2.45
CA ARG A 243 23.57 -10.45 -2.96
C ARG A 243 22.20 -10.27 -2.34
N VAL A 244 21.88 -9.03 -1.99
CA VAL A 244 20.56 -8.67 -1.46
C VAL A 244 19.68 -8.15 -2.60
N ILE A 245 18.52 -8.75 -2.76
CA ILE A 245 17.57 -8.47 -3.82
C ILE A 245 16.31 -7.86 -3.20
N TYR A 246 15.96 -6.64 -3.60
CA TYR A 246 14.76 -5.94 -3.15
C TYR A 246 13.70 -6.03 -4.24
N ILE A 247 12.59 -6.70 -3.96
CA ILE A 247 11.50 -6.91 -4.91
C ILE A 247 10.25 -6.19 -4.41
N PRO A 248 9.73 -5.18 -5.13
CA PRO A 248 8.44 -4.58 -4.83
C PRO A 248 7.33 -5.64 -4.86
N ASN A 249 6.50 -5.69 -3.82
CA ASN A 249 5.48 -6.75 -3.72
C ASN A 249 4.47 -6.70 -4.88
N GLY A 250 4.24 -5.52 -5.46
CA GLY A 250 3.37 -5.34 -6.62
C GLY A 250 3.91 -5.96 -7.93
N GLU A 251 5.19 -6.30 -7.99
CA GLU A 251 5.82 -6.97 -9.14
C GLU A 251 5.76 -8.49 -9.02
N ILE A 252 5.42 -9.02 -7.84
CA ILE A 252 5.30 -10.46 -7.60
C ILE A 252 3.99 -10.97 -8.19
N LYS A 253 4.07 -11.57 -9.38
CA LYS A 253 2.92 -12.19 -10.07
C LYS A 253 2.70 -13.64 -9.65
N ALA A 254 3.79 -14.36 -9.44
CA ALA A 254 3.82 -15.74 -8.99
C ALA A 254 5.06 -15.96 -8.14
N VAL A 255 4.94 -16.75 -7.10
CA VAL A 255 6.04 -17.16 -6.23
C VAL A 255 6.12 -18.67 -6.17
N ILE A 256 7.32 -19.22 -6.29
CA ILE A 256 7.60 -20.63 -6.06
C ILE A 256 8.29 -20.73 -4.72
N ASN A 257 7.61 -21.28 -3.72
CA ASN A 257 8.22 -21.57 -2.41
C ASN A 257 8.82 -22.99 -2.46
N MET A 258 10.14 -23.06 -2.33
CA MET A 258 10.89 -24.32 -2.43
C MET A 258 11.06 -25.05 -1.10
N THR A 259 10.62 -24.43 0.00
CA THR A 259 10.93 -24.88 1.36
C THR A 259 9.72 -24.88 2.30
N LYS A 260 8.52 -24.59 1.79
CA LYS A 260 7.30 -24.58 2.61
C LYS A 260 6.96 -25.99 3.08
N GLU A 261 6.97 -26.21 4.39
CA GLU A 261 6.63 -27.45 5.10
C GLU A 261 7.58 -28.63 4.82
N TRP A 262 7.85 -28.95 3.57
CA TRP A 262 8.79 -29.97 3.13
C TRP A 262 9.38 -29.62 1.75
N SER A 263 10.46 -30.31 1.40
CA SER A 263 11.13 -30.10 0.11
C SER A 263 11.40 -31.44 -0.58
N ARG A 264 11.73 -31.39 -1.86
CA ARG A 264 12.19 -32.57 -2.60
C ARG A 264 13.60 -32.38 -3.15
N ALA A 265 14.43 -33.40 -3.00
CA ALA A 265 15.66 -33.56 -3.74
C ALA A 265 15.35 -34.47 -4.92
N VAL A 266 15.23 -33.90 -6.12
CA VAL A 266 14.90 -34.62 -7.36
C VAL A 266 16.19 -34.91 -8.12
N PHE A 267 16.28 -36.12 -8.68
CA PHE A 267 17.43 -36.60 -9.44
C PHE A 267 16.97 -37.07 -10.80
N ASN A 268 17.69 -36.64 -11.82
CA ASN A 268 17.69 -37.21 -13.17
C ASN A 268 19.06 -37.84 -13.37
N ILE A 269 19.12 -39.16 -13.33
CA ILE A 269 20.37 -39.93 -13.41
C ILE A 269 20.44 -40.59 -14.77
N GLY A 270 21.39 -40.16 -15.60
CA GLY A 270 21.65 -40.71 -16.93
C GLY A 270 22.57 -41.89 -16.87
N VAL A 271 22.20 -43.00 -17.55
CA VAL A 271 23.04 -44.18 -17.73
C VAL A 271 23.12 -44.57 -19.20
N ALA A 272 24.17 -45.28 -19.58
CA ALA A 272 24.37 -45.70 -20.95
C ALA A 272 23.25 -46.67 -21.40
N TYR A 273 22.89 -46.66 -22.68
CA TYR A 273 21.86 -47.55 -23.26
C TYR A 273 22.14 -49.04 -23.08
N LYS A 274 23.41 -49.44 -22.92
CA LYS A 274 23.82 -50.82 -22.67
C LYS A 274 23.51 -51.32 -21.26
N GLU A 275 23.28 -50.42 -20.32
CA GLU A 275 23.09 -50.76 -18.93
C GLU A 275 21.70 -51.38 -18.68
N ASN A 276 21.65 -52.36 -17.78
CA ASN A 276 20.37 -52.90 -17.33
C ASN A 276 19.68 -51.93 -16.38
N VAL A 277 18.61 -51.31 -16.88
CA VAL A 277 17.86 -50.28 -16.17
C VAL A 277 17.30 -50.77 -14.82
N ASP A 278 16.80 -52.01 -14.77
CA ASP A 278 16.24 -52.57 -13.53
C ASP A 278 17.32 -52.77 -12.48
N HIS A 279 18.51 -53.27 -12.89
CA HIS A 279 19.67 -53.39 -12.01
C HIS A 279 20.09 -52.00 -11.45
N VAL A 280 20.17 -51.01 -12.32
CA VAL A 280 20.52 -49.62 -11.89
C VAL A 280 19.48 -49.05 -10.92
N MET A 281 18.18 -49.26 -11.16
CA MET A 281 17.14 -48.84 -10.25
C MET A 281 17.27 -49.49 -8.87
N ASP A 282 17.62 -50.79 -8.81
CA ASP A 282 17.84 -51.50 -7.57
C ASP A 282 19.07 -50.99 -6.80
N VAL A 283 20.16 -50.69 -7.51
CA VAL A 283 21.35 -50.01 -6.93
C VAL A 283 20.99 -48.66 -6.34
N LEU A 284 20.19 -47.83 -7.04
CA LEU A 284 19.77 -46.54 -6.56
C LEU A 284 18.87 -46.67 -5.33
N LYS A 285 17.94 -47.61 -5.29
CA LYS A 285 17.10 -47.91 -4.12
C LYS A 285 17.93 -48.31 -2.91
N GLU A 286 18.96 -49.15 -3.13
CA GLU A 286 19.85 -49.59 -2.06
C GLU A 286 20.68 -48.40 -1.51
N LEU A 287 21.23 -47.56 -2.37
CA LEU A 287 21.91 -46.32 -1.96
C LEU A 287 20.97 -45.41 -1.24
N GLY A 288 19.73 -45.33 -1.66
CA GLY A 288 18.68 -44.56 -0.98
C GLY A 288 18.44 -45.06 0.44
N ARG A 289 18.34 -46.37 0.66
CA ARG A 289 18.19 -46.98 2.00
C ARG A 289 19.40 -46.69 2.88
N GLN A 290 20.61 -46.82 2.34
CA GLN A 290 21.86 -46.50 3.05
C GLN A 290 21.93 -45.03 3.48
N LEU A 291 21.52 -44.13 2.60
CA LEU A 291 21.46 -42.68 2.95
C LEU A 291 20.39 -42.38 4.00
N ARG A 292 19.25 -43.09 3.95
CA ARG A 292 18.19 -42.98 4.96
C ARG A 292 18.62 -43.48 6.34
N GLN A 293 19.49 -44.49 6.39
CA GLN A 293 20.05 -45.04 7.64
C GLN A 293 21.27 -44.28 8.15
N ASP A 294 21.79 -43.34 7.38
CA ASP A 294 22.94 -42.52 7.76
C ASP A 294 22.63 -41.66 8.99
N PRO A 295 23.51 -41.62 10.02
CA PRO A 295 23.25 -40.88 11.25
C PRO A 295 23.13 -39.38 11.06
N VAL A 296 23.72 -38.82 10.00
CA VAL A 296 23.68 -37.38 9.67
C VAL A 296 22.53 -37.09 8.73
N PHE A 297 22.48 -37.77 7.56
CA PHE A 297 21.54 -37.48 6.50
C PHE A 297 20.16 -38.11 6.71
N GLY A 298 20.08 -39.21 7.42
CA GLY A 298 18.80 -39.89 7.69
C GLY A 298 17.77 -39.00 8.40
N LYS A 299 18.21 -38.11 9.28
CA LYS A 299 17.36 -37.15 9.97
C LYS A 299 16.82 -36.04 9.05
N LEU A 300 17.46 -35.82 7.91
CA LEU A 300 17.10 -34.79 6.94
C LEU A 300 16.11 -35.30 5.89
N ILE A 301 15.92 -36.62 5.80
CA ILE A 301 15.08 -37.31 4.84
C ILE A 301 13.78 -37.74 5.55
N LEU A 302 12.64 -37.35 5.02
CA LEU A 302 11.34 -37.64 5.62
C LEU A 302 10.76 -38.98 5.15
N GLU A 303 10.96 -39.33 3.88
CA GLU A 303 10.44 -40.54 3.24
C GLU A 303 11.57 -41.27 2.48
N ASP A 304 11.42 -42.57 2.29
CA ASP A 304 12.36 -43.37 1.49
C ASP A 304 12.43 -42.89 0.05
N LEU A 305 13.52 -43.25 -0.64
CA LEU A 305 13.72 -42.91 -2.04
C LEU A 305 12.52 -43.39 -2.87
N GLN A 306 11.85 -42.50 -3.52
CA GLN A 306 10.79 -42.78 -4.48
C GLN A 306 11.41 -42.89 -5.87
N MET A 307 11.37 -44.11 -6.45
CA MET A 307 11.80 -44.40 -7.80
C MET A 307 10.60 -44.22 -8.74
N LEU A 308 10.69 -43.28 -9.70
CA LEU A 308 9.65 -43.07 -10.70
C LEU A 308 9.88 -43.95 -11.94
N GLY A 309 11.12 -44.39 -12.17
CA GLY A 309 11.49 -45.20 -13.33
C GLY A 309 12.21 -44.41 -14.44
N VAL A 310 12.09 -44.91 -15.67
CA VAL A 310 12.65 -44.25 -16.86
C VAL A 310 11.80 -43.01 -17.17
N GLU A 311 12.41 -41.86 -17.18
CA GLU A 311 11.79 -40.58 -17.51
C GLU A 311 11.90 -40.25 -18.98
N GLU A 312 13.08 -40.50 -19.58
CA GLU A 312 13.38 -40.09 -20.94
C GLU A 312 14.47 -40.96 -21.56
N PHE A 313 14.35 -41.20 -22.86
CA PHE A 313 15.41 -41.72 -23.72
C PHE A 313 16.08 -40.56 -24.44
N GLY A 314 17.17 -40.04 -23.84
CA GLY A 314 17.94 -38.93 -24.39
C GLY A 314 18.87 -39.35 -25.55
N GLU A 315 19.53 -38.37 -26.15
CA GLU A 315 20.42 -38.63 -27.32
C GLU A 315 21.57 -39.64 -27.03
N SER A 316 22.07 -39.65 -25.79
CA SER A 316 23.20 -40.53 -25.42
C SER A 316 22.99 -41.32 -24.14
N GLN A 317 21.80 -41.21 -23.52
CA GLN A 317 21.54 -41.80 -22.19
C GLN A 317 20.08 -42.18 -22.01
N VAL A 318 19.85 -43.13 -21.11
CA VAL A 318 18.56 -43.39 -20.50
C VAL A 318 18.49 -42.63 -19.17
N THR A 319 17.52 -41.76 -19.02
CA THR A 319 17.38 -40.96 -17.80
C THR A 319 16.41 -41.61 -16.82
N LEU A 320 16.91 -41.92 -15.62
CA LEU A 320 16.14 -42.45 -14.51
C LEU A 320 15.78 -41.29 -13.56
N LYS A 321 14.51 -41.24 -13.15
CA LYS A 321 14.04 -40.23 -12.22
C LYS A 321 13.70 -40.83 -10.87
N CYS A 322 14.24 -40.19 -9.84
CA CYS A 322 13.91 -40.51 -8.46
C CYS A 322 13.98 -39.24 -7.57
N PHE A 323 13.43 -39.32 -6.38
CA PHE A 323 13.50 -38.20 -5.44
C PHE A 323 13.42 -38.66 -3.99
N PHE A 324 13.97 -37.81 -3.10
CA PHE A 324 13.71 -37.86 -1.67
C PHE A 324 12.80 -36.72 -1.25
N LYS A 325 11.90 -36.96 -0.31
CA LYS A 325 11.23 -35.94 0.46
C LYS A 325 12.09 -35.59 1.67
N THR A 326 12.39 -34.30 1.85
CA THR A 326 13.35 -33.83 2.85
C THR A 326 12.75 -32.76 3.73
N VAL A 327 13.39 -32.53 4.86
CA VAL A 327 13.18 -31.36 5.70
C VAL A 327 13.47 -30.09 4.85
N PRO A 328 12.74 -28.98 5.06
CA PRO A 328 12.97 -27.71 4.37
C PRO A 328 14.44 -27.28 4.37
N ILE A 329 14.91 -26.71 3.27
CA ILE A 329 16.29 -26.22 3.06
C ILE A 329 17.33 -27.35 2.89
N LYS A 330 17.07 -28.56 3.36
CA LYS A 330 18.03 -29.68 3.37
C LYS A 330 18.04 -30.51 2.08
N GLN A 331 17.15 -30.24 1.14
CA GLN A 331 17.10 -30.91 -0.17
C GLN A 331 18.43 -30.80 -0.94
N TRP A 332 19.13 -29.68 -0.82
CA TRP A 332 20.41 -29.50 -1.51
C TRP A 332 21.57 -30.28 -0.87
N ASP A 333 21.59 -30.38 0.46
CA ASP A 333 22.58 -31.17 1.21
C ASP A 333 22.43 -32.65 0.89
N VAL A 334 21.20 -33.17 0.99
CA VAL A 334 20.86 -34.54 0.64
C VAL A 334 21.18 -34.80 -0.84
N ALA A 335 20.85 -33.86 -1.73
CA ALA A 335 21.10 -34.02 -3.16
C ALA A 335 22.60 -34.13 -3.49
N ARG A 336 23.44 -33.31 -2.89
CA ARG A 336 24.90 -33.37 -3.10
C ARG A 336 25.47 -34.69 -2.62
N GLU A 337 25.09 -35.12 -1.42
CA GLU A 337 25.58 -36.36 -0.85
C GLU A 337 25.10 -37.61 -1.62
N PHE A 338 23.83 -37.64 -2.04
CA PHE A 338 23.32 -38.74 -2.85
C PHE A 338 24.04 -38.84 -4.17
N ARG A 339 24.24 -37.75 -4.91
CA ARG A 339 25.01 -37.73 -6.16
C ARG A 339 26.44 -38.24 -5.95
N ARG A 340 27.10 -37.85 -4.85
CA ARG A 340 28.44 -38.33 -4.50
C ARG A 340 28.45 -39.89 -4.34
N ARG A 341 27.49 -40.42 -3.59
CA ARG A 341 27.37 -41.90 -3.37
C ARG A 341 27.02 -42.61 -4.64
N VAL A 342 26.12 -42.06 -5.45
CA VAL A 342 25.78 -42.66 -6.78
C VAL A 342 27.01 -42.72 -7.65
N LYS A 343 27.77 -41.64 -7.77
CA LYS A 343 29.01 -41.66 -8.61
C LYS A 343 30.01 -42.72 -8.15
N ASN A 344 30.30 -42.79 -6.87
CA ASN A 344 31.24 -43.77 -6.33
C ASN A 344 30.74 -45.20 -6.55
N ARG A 345 29.46 -45.47 -6.30
CA ARG A 345 28.89 -46.81 -6.46
C ARG A 345 28.81 -47.24 -7.91
N PHE A 346 28.52 -46.35 -8.82
CA PHE A 346 28.50 -46.62 -10.25
C PHE A 346 29.92 -46.97 -10.74
N ASP A 347 30.95 -46.27 -10.28
CA ASP A 347 32.35 -46.61 -10.60
C ASP A 347 32.74 -47.98 -10.07
N GLU A 348 32.34 -48.35 -8.87
CA GLU A 348 32.61 -49.68 -8.28
C GLU A 348 31.93 -50.80 -9.05
N LEU A 349 30.71 -50.58 -9.56
CA LEU A 349 29.94 -51.58 -10.27
C LEU A 349 30.18 -51.57 -11.80
N GLY A 350 30.97 -50.66 -12.31
CA GLY A 350 31.19 -50.46 -13.72
C GLY A 350 29.99 -49.97 -14.52
N ILE A 351 29.01 -49.34 -13.84
CA ILE A 351 27.84 -48.72 -14.47
C ILE A 351 28.29 -47.41 -15.14
N GLU A 352 28.08 -47.33 -16.44
CA GLU A 352 28.56 -46.21 -17.23
C GLU A 352 27.62 -45.01 -17.18
N ILE A 353 28.18 -43.87 -16.77
CA ILE A 353 27.55 -42.55 -16.97
C ILE A 353 28.07 -42.06 -18.33
N PRO A 354 27.22 -42.00 -19.36
CA PRO A 354 27.68 -41.79 -20.72
C PRO A 354 28.14 -40.35 -20.97
N PHE A 355 29.16 -40.19 -21.74
CA PHE A 355 29.50 -38.94 -22.37
C PHE A 355 28.59 -38.69 -23.58
N PRO A 356 28.47 -37.45 -24.06
CA PRO A 356 27.75 -37.19 -25.32
C PRO A 356 28.36 -37.98 -26.47
N HIS A 357 27.60 -38.88 -27.10
CA HIS A 357 28.01 -39.70 -28.25
C HIS A 357 27.46 -39.08 -29.52
N ARG A 358 28.28 -39.19 -30.60
CA ARG A 358 27.86 -38.90 -31.98
C ARG A 358 28.25 -40.04 -32.87
N THR A 359 27.28 -40.61 -33.58
CA THR A 359 27.53 -41.61 -34.59
C THR A 359 27.91 -40.93 -35.90
N LEU A 360 29.11 -41.22 -36.39
CA LEU A 360 29.57 -40.70 -37.66
C LEU A 360 29.36 -41.79 -38.73
N TYR A 361 28.52 -41.49 -39.70
CA TYR A 361 28.37 -42.35 -40.89
C TYR A 361 29.31 -41.81 -41.96
N TRP A 362 30.33 -42.65 -42.31
CA TRP A 362 31.16 -42.37 -43.44
C TRP A 362 30.37 -42.79 -44.69
N GLY A 363 29.88 -41.84 -45.45
CA GLY A 363 29.23 -42.11 -46.72
C GLY A 363 30.26 -42.75 -47.67
N VAL A 364 30.09 -44.01 -47.98
CA VAL A 364 30.87 -44.64 -49.09
C VAL A 364 30.38 -44.00 -50.37
N GLN A 365 31.24 -43.22 -51.04
CA GLN A 365 30.92 -42.75 -52.38
C GLN A 365 30.70 -43.91 -53.26
N LYS A 366 29.46 -44.16 -53.69
CA LYS A 366 29.11 -45.29 -54.66
C LYS A 366 29.92 -45.28 -55.94
N GLU A 367 30.52 -44.17 -56.30
CA GLU A 367 31.39 -43.99 -57.45
C GLU A 367 32.72 -44.77 -57.35
N SER A 368 33.29 -44.95 -56.19
CA SER A 368 34.53 -45.67 -55.98
C SER A 368 34.37 -47.21 -56.16
N VAL A 369 33.21 -47.75 -55.78
CA VAL A 369 32.91 -49.18 -55.92
C VAL A 369 32.58 -49.51 -57.37
N ALA A 370 31.84 -48.60 -58.06
CA ALA A 370 31.54 -48.79 -59.48
C ALA A 370 32.80 -48.66 -60.44
N ALA A 371 33.77 -47.82 -60.01
CA ALA A 371 35.05 -47.67 -60.70
C ALA A 371 35.98 -48.93 -60.52
N ALA A 372 36.02 -49.43 -59.26
CA ALA A 372 36.75 -50.64 -58.92
C ALA A 372 36.18 -51.91 -59.67
N GLN A 373 34.85 -52.02 -59.80
CA GLN A 373 34.20 -53.09 -60.52
C GLN A 373 34.41 -52.99 -62.03
N ARG A 374 34.50 -51.78 -62.61
CA ARG A 374 34.82 -51.62 -64.03
C ARG A 374 36.28 -51.93 -64.36
N GLY A 375 37.20 -51.69 -63.42
CA GLY A 375 38.63 -52.05 -63.59
C GLY A 375 38.86 -53.56 -63.56
N LEU A 376 38.04 -54.34 -62.86
CA LEU A 376 38.14 -55.83 -62.80
C LEU A 376 37.48 -56.54 -63.98
N GLN A 377 36.70 -55.86 -64.81
CA GLN A 377 36.11 -56.45 -66.04
C GLN A 377 36.91 -56.18 -67.31
N GLN A 378 38.02 -55.45 -67.24
CA GLN A 378 38.90 -55.07 -68.33
C GLN A 378 40.27 -55.79 -68.28
N THR A 379 40.47 -56.71 -67.36
CA THR A 379 41.60 -57.67 -67.29
C THR A 379 41.10 -59.10 -67.53
#